data_2710c055a11e61fbd3444b7c2dd7ea99
#
_entry.id   2710c055a11e61fbd3444b7c2dd7ea99
#
_cell.length_a   1.000
_cell.length_b   1.000
_cell.length_c   1.000
_cell.angle_alpha   90.00
_cell.angle_beta   90.00
_cell.angle_gamma   90.00
#
_symmetry.space_group_name_H-M   'P 1'
#
loop_
_entity.id
_entity.type
_entity.pdbx_description
1 polymer ?
#
loop_
_entity_poly.entity_id
_entity_poly.type
_entity_poly.pdbx_seq_one_letter_code
_entity_poly.pdbx_strand_id
1 'polypeptide(L)'
;MLFDLDGTLVHHVNPRVLQALEFLDDCSHRGGRLVARFRLARRSRAAAQCAPKLLVHKAIHKVRRKSVEEMLVPCATMRSTLERLRAEGVTLGVVSNGLGCGYGHDVLETFDLRKYFSSAVFREDVARGKPWPDSILVALRGIGRELRRSDVIWYIGDQRKDITAAQAASQAMGRTIRPIALGARAALGAVEARLSPAQIMWTPGDFERAVNAAFNAEANELSLAASLPAPLL
;
A
#
# COMPACT_ATOMS: atom_id res chain seq x y z
N MET A 1 1.03 -5.29 -9.34
CA MET A 1 1.62 -4.38 -8.34
C MET A 1 0.61 -4.04 -7.26
N LEU A 2 1.06 -3.79 -6.02
CA LEU A 2 0.21 -3.37 -4.91
C LEU A 2 0.65 -2.00 -4.40
N PHE A 3 -0.29 -1.16 -4.02
CA PHE A 3 -0.05 0.21 -3.56
C PHE A 3 -0.66 0.44 -2.18
N ASP A 4 0.04 1.19 -1.33
CA ASP A 4 -0.61 1.86 -0.21
C ASP A 4 -1.50 3.01 -0.72
N LEU A 5 -2.44 3.46 0.09
CA LEU A 5 -3.37 4.53 -0.26
C LEU A 5 -2.86 5.89 0.23
N ASP A 6 -2.76 6.05 1.55
CA ASP A 6 -2.46 7.33 2.20
C ASP A 6 -0.97 7.65 2.16
N GLY A 7 -0.60 8.78 1.58
CA GLY A 7 0.79 9.17 1.37
C GLY A 7 1.42 8.62 0.10
N THR A 8 0.73 7.70 -0.59
CA THR A 8 1.17 7.07 -1.84
C THR A 8 0.30 7.51 -3.02
N LEU A 9 -0.98 7.19 -3.00
CA LEU A 9 -1.94 7.53 -4.07
C LEU A 9 -2.62 8.87 -3.81
N VAL A 10 -2.87 9.20 -2.55
CA VAL A 10 -3.49 10.44 -2.10
C VAL A 10 -2.68 11.06 -0.96
N HIS A 11 -2.65 12.39 -0.90
CA HIS A 11 -1.95 13.14 0.14
C HIS A 11 -2.93 13.95 0.96
N HIS A 12 -2.75 13.99 2.27
CA HIS A 12 -3.52 14.86 3.15
C HIS A 12 -3.14 16.33 2.95
N VAL A 13 -4.13 17.20 2.80
CA VAL A 13 -3.94 18.67 2.75
C VAL A 13 -3.27 19.17 4.03
N ASN A 14 -3.55 18.53 5.16
CA ASN A 14 -2.90 18.85 6.44
C ASN A 14 -2.30 17.61 7.12
N PRO A 15 -1.10 17.17 6.70
CA PRO A 15 -0.48 15.94 7.22
C PRO A 15 -0.14 16.00 8.72
N ARG A 16 0.08 17.20 9.30
CA ARG A 16 0.40 17.36 10.73
C ARG A 16 -0.79 16.99 11.62
N VAL A 17 -2.00 17.35 11.18
CA VAL A 17 -3.23 16.99 11.94
C VAL A 17 -3.45 15.49 11.89
N LEU A 18 -3.26 14.86 10.73
CA LEU A 18 -3.35 13.40 10.61
C LEU A 18 -2.36 12.70 11.54
N GLN A 19 -1.09 13.14 11.54
CA GLN A 19 -0.04 12.58 12.41
C GLN A 19 -0.37 12.70 13.88
N ALA A 20 -0.90 13.87 14.32
CA ALA A 20 -1.33 14.06 15.68
C ALA A 20 -2.47 13.12 16.07
N LEU A 21 -3.44 12.92 15.18
CA LEU A 21 -4.56 12.00 15.40
C LEU A 21 -4.11 10.54 15.42
N GLU A 22 -3.20 10.13 14.51
CA GLU A 22 -2.60 8.78 14.51
C GLU A 22 -1.80 8.53 15.79
N PHE A 23 -1.04 9.53 16.27
CA PHE A 23 -0.30 9.43 17.52
C PHE A 23 -1.25 9.27 18.71
N LEU A 24 -2.33 10.05 18.79
CA LEU A 24 -3.35 9.91 19.83
C LEU A 24 -4.05 8.55 19.79
N ASP A 25 -4.33 8.02 18.62
CA ASP A 25 -4.87 6.67 18.44
C ASP A 25 -3.90 5.60 18.93
N ASP A 26 -2.62 5.72 18.58
CA ASP A 26 -1.60 4.78 19.03
C ASP A 26 -1.40 4.85 20.56
N CYS A 27 -1.44 6.06 21.16
CA CYS A 27 -1.39 6.23 22.60
C CYS A 27 -2.63 5.63 23.29
N SER A 28 -3.84 5.86 22.75
CA SER A 28 -5.08 5.31 23.31
C SER A 28 -5.11 3.78 23.21
N HIS A 29 -4.62 3.23 22.10
CA HIS A 29 -4.52 1.79 21.90
C HIS A 29 -3.51 1.13 22.85
N ARG A 30 -2.34 1.77 23.05
CA ARG A 30 -1.33 1.31 24.01
C ARG A 30 -1.83 1.44 25.45
N GLY A 31 -2.46 2.56 25.80
CA GLY A 31 -3.07 2.79 27.13
C GLY A 31 -4.22 1.82 27.42
N GLY A 32 -5.08 1.56 26.44
CA GLY A 32 -6.14 0.55 26.53
C GLY A 32 -5.62 -0.85 26.76
N ARG A 33 -4.47 -1.22 26.16
CA ARG A 33 -3.80 -2.51 26.41
C ARG A 33 -3.21 -2.60 27.82
N LEU A 34 -2.67 -1.52 28.37
CA LEU A 34 -2.20 -1.47 29.76
C LEU A 34 -3.38 -1.65 30.75
N VAL A 35 -4.46 -0.89 30.56
CA VAL A 35 -5.67 -0.99 31.40
C VAL A 35 -6.34 -2.35 31.23
N ALA A 36 -6.36 -2.92 30.01
CA ALA A 36 -6.85 -4.27 29.76
C ALA A 36 -5.99 -5.35 30.41
N ARG A 37 -4.66 -5.17 30.51
CA ARG A 37 -3.77 -6.06 31.29
C ARG A 37 -4.13 -6.10 32.78
N PHE A 38 -4.59 -4.98 33.34
CA PHE A 38 -5.04 -4.92 34.76
C PHE A 38 -6.47 -5.43 34.94
N ARG A 39 -7.33 -5.36 33.93
CA ARG A 39 -8.74 -5.83 34.01
C ARG A 39 -8.97 -7.25 33.45
N LEU A 40 -8.05 -7.84 32.70
CA LEU A 40 -8.23 -9.11 32.00
C LEU A 40 -7.54 -10.29 32.72
N ALA A 41 -8.01 -10.60 33.92
CA ALA A 41 -7.97 -12.01 34.38
C ALA A 41 -9.15 -12.85 33.82
N ARG A 42 -10.09 -12.30 33.03
CA ARG A 42 -11.37 -12.99 32.72
C ARG A 42 -12.00 -12.86 31.33
N ARG A 43 -11.35 -12.36 30.26
CA ARG A 43 -11.98 -12.42 28.92
C ARG A 43 -10.97 -12.65 27.80
N SER A 44 -11.33 -13.55 26.90
CA SER A 44 -10.64 -14.09 25.74
C SER A 44 -9.75 -13.08 24.97
N ARG A 45 -8.48 -13.48 24.78
CA ARG A 45 -7.42 -12.71 24.12
C ARG A 45 -7.67 -12.38 22.64
N ALA A 46 -8.62 -13.02 21.97
CA ALA A 46 -8.84 -12.87 20.52
C ALA A 46 -9.56 -11.57 20.13
N ALA A 47 -10.45 -11.05 20.96
CA ALA A 47 -11.26 -9.89 20.62
C ALA A 47 -10.56 -8.53 20.82
N ALA A 48 -9.47 -8.46 21.59
CA ALA A 48 -8.79 -7.20 21.92
C ALA A 48 -7.80 -6.72 20.82
N GLN A 49 -7.52 -7.53 19.80
CA GLN A 49 -6.50 -7.22 18.77
C GLN A 49 -7.03 -6.52 17.52
N CYS A 50 -8.34 -6.39 17.37
CA CYS A 50 -9.00 -5.95 16.14
C CYS A 50 -9.85 -4.68 16.24
N ALA A 51 -9.74 -3.89 17.32
CA ALA A 51 -10.46 -2.62 17.36
C ALA A 51 -9.86 -1.63 16.33
N PRO A 52 -10.66 -1.13 15.36
CA PRO A 52 -10.19 -0.15 14.39
C PRO A 52 -9.75 1.13 15.11
N LYS A 53 -8.83 1.90 14.50
CA LYS A 53 -8.39 3.22 14.98
C LYS A 53 -9.54 4.23 14.88
N LEU A 54 -10.45 4.18 15.85
CA LEU A 54 -11.74 4.88 15.83
C LEU A 54 -11.62 6.40 15.89
N LEU A 55 -10.54 6.96 16.49
CA LEU A 55 -10.40 8.40 16.68
C LEU A 55 -10.06 9.12 15.39
N VAL A 56 -9.13 8.62 14.58
CA VAL A 56 -8.81 9.20 13.27
C VAL A 56 -10.04 9.20 12.39
N HIS A 57 -10.74 8.08 12.33
CA HIS A 57 -11.95 7.94 11.54
C HIS A 57 -13.08 8.87 12.01
N LYS A 58 -13.34 8.94 13.31
CA LYS A 58 -14.35 9.85 13.89
C LYS A 58 -13.99 11.33 13.69
N ALA A 59 -12.70 11.68 13.81
CA ALA A 59 -12.25 13.05 13.62
C ALA A 59 -12.39 13.49 12.15
N ILE A 60 -12.13 12.59 11.22
CA ILE A 60 -12.26 12.89 9.79
C ILE A 60 -13.72 13.01 9.39
N HIS A 61 -14.58 12.05 9.73
CA HIS A 61 -15.94 11.98 9.17
C HIS A 61 -17.04 12.58 10.05
N LYS A 62 -16.90 12.56 11.41
CA LYS A 62 -17.96 13.04 12.31
C LYS A 62 -17.72 14.42 12.90
N VAL A 63 -16.46 14.77 13.21
CA VAL A 63 -16.16 16.05 13.88
C VAL A 63 -15.99 17.17 12.87
N ARG A 64 -15.35 16.91 11.74
CA ARG A 64 -15.05 17.97 10.75
C ARG A 64 -16.13 18.15 9.70
N ARG A 65 -17.00 17.16 9.46
CA ARG A 65 -18.02 17.16 8.37
C ARG A 65 -17.45 17.57 7.01
N LYS A 66 -16.17 17.31 6.78
CA LYS A 66 -15.47 17.65 5.54
C LYS A 66 -15.60 16.52 4.54
N SER A 67 -15.76 16.87 3.28
CA SER A 67 -15.71 15.90 2.19
C SER A 67 -14.29 15.35 2.01
N VAL A 68 -14.16 14.21 1.35
CA VAL A 68 -12.86 13.61 1.00
C VAL A 68 -12.00 14.61 0.21
N GLU A 69 -12.61 15.35 -0.71
CA GLU A 69 -11.97 16.37 -1.57
C GLU A 69 -11.38 17.53 -0.80
N GLU A 70 -12.00 17.92 0.32
CA GLU A 70 -11.48 18.99 1.18
C GLU A 70 -10.27 18.56 2.02
N MET A 71 -10.09 17.25 2.20
CA MET A 71 -9.05 16.69 3.08
C MET A 71 -7.89 16.08 2.33
N LEU A 72 -8.11 15.61 1.13
CA LEU A 72 -7.16 14.83 0.36
C LEU A 72 -6.94 15.44 -1.02
N VAL A 73 -5.73 15.28 -1.52
CA VAL A 73 -5.36 15.62 -2.90
C VAL A 73 -4.81 14.35 -3.57
N PRO A 74 -5.38 13.93 -4.71
CA PRO A 74 -4.85 12.81 -5.46
C PRO A 74 -3.50 13.18 -6.06
N CYS A 75 -2.57 12.24 -6.08
CA CYS A 75 -1.27 12.44 -6.71
C CYS A 75 -1.40 12.28 -8.23
N ALA A 76 -1.28 13.37 -8.98
CA ALA A 76 -1.43 13.37 -10.44
C ALA A 76 -0.40 12.45 -11.12
N THR A 77 0.86 12.48 -10.69
CA THR A 77 1.92 11.62 -11.22
C THR A 77 1.63 10.13 -10.95
N MET A 78 1.09 9.80 -9.77
CA MET A 78 0.69 8.41 -9.50
C MET A 78 -0.50 8.01 -10.37
N ARG A 79 -1.43 8.90 -10.64
CA ARG A 79 -2.54 8.63 -11.55
C ARG A 79 -2.04 8.29 -12.97
N SER A 80 -1.16 9.13 -13.55
CA SER A 80 -0.58 8.86 -14.89
C SER A 80 0.17 7.53 -14.91
N THR A 81 0.89 7.21 -13.83
CA THR A 81 1.58 5.93 -13.68
C THR A 81 0.61 4.75 -13.60
N LEU A 82 -0.51 4.87 -12.88
CA LEU A 82 -1.56 3.83 -12.84
C LEU A 82 -2.19 3.61 -14.22
N GLU A 83 -2.46 4.68 -14.96
CA GLU A 83 -2.98 4.62 -16.33
C GLU A 83 -2.03 3.86 -17.25
N ARG A 84 -0.74 4.18 -17.20
CA ARG A 84 0.30 3.50 -17.95
C ARG A 84 0.39 2.02 -17.57
N LEU A 85 0.48 1.69 -16.29
CA LEU A 85 0.54 0.31 -15.79
C LEU A 85 -0.66 -0.52 -16.26
N ARG A 86 -1.85 0.08 -16.25
CA ARG A 86 -3.07 -0.58 -16.74
C ARG A 86 -3.03 -0.80 -18.24
N ALA A 87 -2.57 0.17 -19.02
CA ALA A 87 -2.42 0.05 -20.47
C ALA A 87 -1.46 -1.08 -20.86
N GLU A 88 -0.41 -1.30 -20.06
CA GLU A 88 0.55 -2.42 -20.21
C GLU A 88 0.05 -3.75 -19.59
N GLY A 89 -1.23 -3.83 -19.20
CA GLY A 89 -1.83 -5.06 -18.68
C GLY A 89 -1.38 -5.45 -17.27
N VAL A 90 -0.73 -4.56 -16.52
CA VAL A 90 -0.30 -4.84 -15.14
C VAL A 90 -1.49 -4.88 -14.21
N THR A 91 -1.64 -5.98 -13.48
CA THR A 91 -2.69 -6.11 -12.47
C THR A 91 -2.34 -5.32 -11.23
N LEU A 92 -3.27 -4.48 -10.77
CA LEU A 92 -3.07 -3.54 -9.66
C LEU A 92 -3.99 -3.86 -8.48
N GLY A 93 -3.51 -3.62 -7.28
CA GLY A 93 -4.28 -3.70 -6.05
C GLY A 93 -3.91 -2.59 -5.09
N VAL A 94 -4.82 -2.23 -4.18
CA VAL A 94 -4.58 -1.27 -3.11
C VAL A 94 -4.71 -1.94 -1.75
N VAL A 95 -3.84 -1.55 -0.81
CA VAL A 95 -3.77 -2.08 0.55
C VAL A 95 -3.59 -0.93 1.53
N SER A 96 -4.58 -0.66 2.36
CA SER A 96 -4.53 0.41 3.36
C SER A 96 -4.77 -0.09 4.78
N ASN A 97 -4.13 0.56 5.76
CA ASN A 97 -4.49 0.40 7.17
C ASN A 97 -5.66 1.30 7.59
N GLY A 98 -6.15 2.16 6.70
CA GLY A 98 -7.39 2.91 6.88
C GLY A 98 -8.61 2.01 6.79
N LEU A 99 -9.75 2.48 7.30
CA LEU A 99 -11.02 1.81 7.12
C LEU A 99 -11.50 1.96 5.66
N GLY A 100 -12.04 0.93 5.07
CA GLY A 100 -12.67 0.97 3.76
C GLY A 100 -14.02 1.66 3.82
N CYS A 101 -14.88 1.18 4.72
CA CYS A 101 -16.20 1.75 4.93
C CYS A 101 -16.12 3.16 5.54
N GLY A 102 -16.65 4.16 4.82
CA GLY A 102 -16.67 5.57 5.24
C GLY A 102 -15.33 6.29 5.10
N TYR A 103 -14.35 5.72 4.39
CA TYR A 103 -13.10 6.41 4.05
C TYR A 103 -12.47 5.87 2.76
N GLY A 104 -11.85 4.69 2.79
CA GLY A 104 -11.04 4.20 1.67
C GLY A 104 -11.85 3.96 0.40
N HIS A 105 -13.07 3.43 0.52
CA HIS A 105 -13.97 3.28 -0.63
C HIS A 105 -14.38 4.65 -1.18
N ASP A 106 -14.73 5.59 -0.28
CA ASP A 106 -15.11 6.95 -0.67
C ASP A 106 -13.96 7.66 -1.39
N VAL A 107 -12.70 7.48 -0.91
CA VAL A 107 -11.50 8.01 -1.56
C VAL A 107 -11.32 7.44 -2.96
N LEU A 108 -11.47 6.12 -3.12
CA LEU A 108 -11.30 5.47 -4.42
C LEU A 108 -12.38 5.92 -5.42
N GLU A 109 -13.61 6.10 -4.98
CA GLU A 109 -14.72 6.58 -5.82
C GLU A 109 -14.57 8.07 -6.15
N THR A 110 -14.37 8.93 -5.14
CA THR A 110 -14.28 10.39 -5.31
C THR A 110 -13.19 10.79 -6.30
N PHE A 111 -12.04 10.12 -6.21
CA PHE A 111 -10.92 10.42 -7.11
C PHE A 111 -10.87 9.52 -8.35
N ASP A 112 -11.92 8.77 -8.64
CA ASP A 112 -12.01 7.86 -9.80
C ASP A 112 -10.80 6.91 -9.89
N LEU A 113 -10.33 6.43 -8.73
CA LEU A 113 -9.22 5.50 -8.62
C LEU A 113 -9.67 4.03 -8.63
N ARG A 114 -10.92 3.77 -8.28
CA ARG A 114 -11.47 2.40 -8.16
C ARG A 114 -11.26 1.56 -9.43
N LYS A 115 -11.38 2.19 -10.57
CA LYS A 115 -11.26 1.55 -11.90
C LYS A 115 -9.88 0.93 -12.19
N TYR A 116 -8.82 1.36 -11.49
CA TYR A 116 -7.48 0.82 -11.70
C TYR A 116 -7.23 -0.48 -10.96
N PHE A 117 -7.97 -0.77 -9.89
CA PHE A 117 -7.64 -1.82 -8.94
C PHE A 117 -8.56 -3.04 -9.05
N SER A 118 -7.96 -4.20 -9.29
CA SER A 118 -8.65 -5.49 -9.24
C SER A 118 -8.93 -5.95 -7.81
N SER A 119 -8.13 -5.49 -6.84
CA SER A 119 -8.27 -5.80 -5.42
C SER A 119 -8.07 -4.54 -4.57
N ALA A 120 -8.92 -4.36 -3.56
CA ALA A 120 -8.80 -3.29 -2.56
C ALA A 120 -9.00 -3.92 -1.18
N VAL A 121 -8.00 -3.79 -0.31
CA VAL A 121 -7.99 -4.38 1.03
C VAL A 121 -7.76 -3.29 2.06
N PHE A 122 -8.65 -3.21 3.01
CA PHE A 122 -8.67 -2.23 4.08
C PHE A 122 -8.53 -2.88 5.45
N ARG A 123 -8.51 -2.06 6.49
CA ARG A 123 -8.23 -2.51 7.86
C ARG A 123 -9.24 -3.54 8.37
N GLU A 124 -10.51 -3.40 8.03
CA GLU A 124 -11.58 -4.31 8.42
C GLU A 124 -11.54 -5.67 7.74
N ASP A 125 -10.89 -5.77 6.59
CA ASP A 125 -10.83 -7.01 5.80
C ASP A 125 -9.84 -8.03 6.37
N VAL A 126 -9.02 -7.62 7.35
CA VAL A 126 -7.92 -8.44 7.88
C VAL A 126 -7.86 -8.42 9.40
N ALA A 127 -7.42 -9.53 9.97
CA ALA A 127 -7.19 -9.62 11.42
C ALA A 127 -6.07 -8.67 11.87
N ARG A 128 -5.00 -8.55 11.09
CA ARG A 128 -3.83 -7.72 11.39
C ARG A 128 -3.48 -6.87 10.19
N GLY A 129 -3.46 -5.54 10.39
CA GLY A 129 -2.98 -4.59 9.38
C GLY A 129 -1.45 -4.54 9.31
N LYS A 130 -0.89 -3.77 8.38
CA LYS A 130 0.56 -3.51 8.28
C LYS A 130 1.12 -3.04 9.62
N PRO A 131 2.22 -3.55 10.10
CA PRO A 131 3.33 -4.23 9.38
C PRO A 131 3.18 -5.76 9.21
N TRP A 132 2.05 -6.34 9.54
CA TRP A 132 1.78 -7.76 9.32
C TRP A 132 1.48 -8.04 7.84
N PRO A 133 1.75 -9.26 7.34
CA PRO A 133 1.59 -9.58 5.92
C PRO A 133 0.15 -9.77 5.47
N ASP A 134 -0.80 -9.89 6.40
CA ASP A 134 -2.16 -10.38 6.17
C ASP A 134 -2.87 -9.61 5.05
N SER A 135 -2.78 -8.28 5.04
CA SER A 135 -3.45 -7.43 4.04
C SER A 135 -2.86 -7.60 2.63
N ILE A 136 -1.54 -7.77 2.52
CA ILE A 136 -0.88 -8.05 1.24
C ILE A 136 -1.28 -9.42 0.71
N LEU A 137 -1.30 -10.43 1.59
CA LEU A 137 -1.70 -11.79 1.22
C LEU A 137 -3.17 -11.86 0.78
N VAL A 138 -4.06 -11.13 1.45
CA VAL A 138 -5.48 -11.04 1.05
C VAL A 138 -5.60 -10.32 -0.30
N ALA A 139 -4.88 -9.21 -0.51
CA ALA A 139 -4.90 -8.48 -1.76
C ALA A 139 -4.43 -9.34 -2.95
N LEU A 140 -3.35 -10.10 -2.77
CA LEU A 140 -2.82 -10.98 -3.82
C LEU A 140 -3.80 -12.12 -4.17
N ARG A 141 -4.53 -12.65 -3.19
CA ARG A 141 -5.61 -13.63 -3.45
C ARG A 141 -6.80 -13.01 -4.17
N GLY A 142 -7.13 -11.76 -3.86
CA GLY A 142 -8.24 -11.01 -4.45
C GLY A 142 -7.99 -10.51 -5.89
N ILE A 143 -6.78 -10.68 -6.43
CA ILE A 143 -6.44 -10.25 -7.80
C ILE A 143 -7.21 -11.03 -8.88
N GLY A 144 -7.80 -12.19 -8.54
CA GLY A 144 -8.66 -12.95 -9.46
C GLY A 144 -7.91 -13.78 -10.52
N ARG A 145 -6.58 -13.83 -10.47
CA ARG A 145 -5.75 -14.72 -11.30
C ARG A 145 -4.72 -15.46 -10.47
N GLU A 146 -4.36 -16.62 -10.93
CA GLU A 146 -3.28 -17.40 -10.34
C GLU A 146 -1.93 -16.71 -10.58
N LEU A 147 -1.12 -16.58 -9.52
CA LEU A 147 0.20 -15.99 -9.59
C LEU A 147 1.20 -17.02 -10.13
N ARG A 148 1.76 -16.77 -11.30
CA ARG A 148 2.81 -17.60 -11.91
C ARG A 148 4.14 -17.41 -11.18
N ARG A 149 5.04 -18.39 -11.23
CA ARG A 149 6.38 -18.27 -10.62
C ARG A 149 7.20 -17.13 -11.21
N SER A 150 7.00 -16.80 -12.48
CA SER A 150 7.64 -15.68 -13.18
C SER A 150 7.10 -14.31 -12.82
N ASP A 151 5.93 -14.21 -12.15
CA ASP A 151 5.35 -12.92 -11.83
C ASP A 151 6.22 -12.15 -10.83
N VAL A 152 6.58 -10.93 -11.19
CA VAL A 152 7.27 -9.98 -10.31
C VAL A 152 6.22 -9.19 -9.53
N ILE A 153 6.29 -9.23 -8.21
CA ILE A 153 5.35 -8.54 -7.34
C ILE A 153 6.06 -7.34 -6.72
N TRP A 154 5.53 -6.14 -6.95
CA TRP A 154 5.98 -4.91 -6.29
C TRP A 154 4.94 -4.44 -5.30
N TYR A 155 5.40 -3.95 -4.15
CA TYR A 155 4.58 -3.28 -3.15
C TYR A 155 5.13 -1.88 -2.90
N ILE A 156 4.33 -0.85 -3.17
CA ILE A 156 4.72 0.55 -3.09
C ILE A 156 4.05 1.18 -1.86
N GLY A 157 4.84 1.81 -0.98
CA GLY A 157 4.31 2.49 0.20
C GLY A 157 5.25 3.57 0.73
N ASP A 158 4.69 4.50 1.51
CA ASP A 158 5.38 5.70 2.02
C ASP A 158 5.90 5.56 3.46
N GLN A 159 5.69 4.42 4.11
CA GLN A 159 6.06 4.23 5.52
C GLN A 159 6.86 2.94 5.75
N ARG A 160 7.63 2.92 6.85
CA ARG A 160 8.37 1.73 7.31
C ARG A 160 7.50 0.48 7.43
N LYS A 161 6.24 0.63 7.91
CA LYS A 161 5.31 -0.50 8.04
C LYS A 161 4.99 -1.18 6.72
N ASP A 162 5.07 -0.45 5.60
CA ASP A 162 4.85 -0.96 4.26
C ASP A 162 5.97 -1.90 3.84
N ILE A 163 7.21 -1.46 4.07
CA ILE A 163 8.41 -2.25 3.79
C ILE A 163 8.40 -3.54 4.60
N THR A 164 8.13 -3.42 5.92
CA THR A 164 8.08 -4.59 6.82
C THR A 164 6.97 -5.57 6.41
N ALA A 165 5.79 -5.07 6.04
CA ALA A 165 4.67 -5.91 5.61
C ALA A 165 5.00 -6.66 4.30
N ALA A 166 5.64 -5.99 3.33
CA ALA A 166 6.05 -6.60 2.08
C ALA A 166 7.11 -7.70 2.28
N GLN A 167 8.10 -7.47 3.15
CA GLN A 167 9.10 -8.49 3.51
C GLN A 167 8.46 -9.68 4.22
N ALA A 168 7.57 -9.43 5.19
CA ALA A 168 6.86 -10.48 5.89
C ALA A 168 5.95 -11.30 4.95
N ALA A 169 5.29 -10.65 3.99
CA ALA A 169 4.49 -11.34 2.97
C ALA A 169 5.36 -12.17 2.03
N SER A 170 6.53 -11.65 1.63
CA SER A 170 7.52 -12.37 0.83
C SER A 170 7.96 -13.68 1.53
N GLN A 171 8.28 -13.60 2.82
CA GLN A 171 8.65 -14.77 3.63
C GLN A 171 7.49 -15.78 3.75
N ALA A 172 6.27 -15.28 4.05
CA ALA A 172 5.10 -16.14 4.22
C ALA A 172 4.69 -16.88 2.95
N MET A 173 4.94 -16.30 1.77
CA MET A 173 4.62 -16.89 0.47
C MET A 173 5.76 -17.75 -0.10
N GLY A 174 6.98 -17.66 0.43
CA GLY A 174 8.17 -18.24 -0.21
C GLY A 174 8.44 -17.64 -1.60
N ARG A 175 8.03 -16.39 -1.84
CA ARG A 175 8.16 -15.67 -3.12
C ARG A 175 8.64 -14.24 -2.91
N THR A 176 9.41 -13.72 -3.85
CA THR A 176 9.89 -12.34 -3.77
C THR A 176 8.74 -11.36 -4.00
N ILE A 177 8.42 -10.58 -2.97
CA ILE A 177 7.65 -9.36 -3.07
C ILE A 177 8.65 -8.22 -2.89
N ARG A 178 8.84 -7.42 -3.94
CA ARG A 178 9.81 -6.31 -3.93
C ARG A 178 9.18 -5.07 -3.31
N PRO A 179 9.58 -4.66 -2.10
CA PRO A 179 9.14 -3.40 -1.53
C PRO A 179 9.76 -2.23 -2.31
N ILE A 180 8.97 -1.22 -2.58
CA ILE A 180 9.40 0.06 -3.14
C ILE A 180 9.07 1.14 -2.10
N ALA A 181 10.10 1.76 -1.56
CA ALA A 181 9.99 2.82 -0.59
C ALA A 181 9.73 4.15 -1.30
N LEU A 182 8.60 4.79 -1.05
CA LEU A 182 8.25 6.09 -1.63
C LEU A 182 8.38 7.20 -0.58
N GLY A 183 9.30 8.13 -0.82
CA GLY A 183 9.55 9.27 0.06
C GLY A 183 10.40 8.97 1.29
N ALA A 184 10.75 10.02 2.02
CA ALA A 184 11.76 9.97 3.09
C ALA A 184 11.41 9.01 4.25
N ARG A 185 10.12 8.89 4.60
CA ARG A 185 9.70 8.03 5.72
C ARG A 185 9.89 6.55 5.41
N ALA A 186 9.55 6.13 4.18
CA ALA A 186 9.78 4.78 3.74
C ALA A 186 11.26 4.51 3.51
N ALA A 187 12.03 5.51 3.04
CA ALA A 187 13.47 5.40 2.81
C ALA A 187 14.24 4.99 4.07
N LEU A 188 13.88 5.55 5.24
CA LEU A 188 14.47 5.12 6.52
C LEU A 188 14.22 3.62 6.79
N GLY A 189 13.00 3.16 6.57
CA GLY A 189 12.66 1.74 6.70
C GLY A 189 13.39 0.86 5.67
N ALA A 190 13.59 1.38 4.46
CA ALA A 190 14.33 0.68 3.41
C ALA A 190 15.81 0.50 3.76
N VAL A 191 16.45 1.54 4.30
CA VAL A 191 17.86 1.47 4.78
C VAL A 191 17.99 0.46 5.91
N GLU A 192 17.12 0.50 6.91
CA GLU A 192 17.10 -0.47 8.02
C GLU A 192 16.88 -1.91 7.50
N ALA A 193 16.04 -2.08 6.51
CA ALA A 193 15.75 -3.35 5.86
C ALA A 193 16.84 -3.78 4.84
N ARG A 194 17.89 -2.97 4.66
CA ARG A 194 18.99 -3.19 3.71
C ARG A 194 18.51 -3.40 2.27
N LEU A 195 17.51 -2.65 1.85
CA LEU A 195 17.04 -2.69 0.48
C LEU A 195 18.05 -2.05 -0.47
N SER A 196 18.02 -2.47 -1.74
CA SER A 196 18.81 -1.84 -2.79
C SER A 196 18.41 -0.37 -2.96
N PRO A 197 19.36 0.55 -3.21
CA PRO A 197 19.05 1.95 -3.54
C PRO A 197 18.04 2.10 -4.68
N ALA A 198 18.02 1.18 -5.64
CA ALA A 198 17.05 1.14 -6.72
C ALA A 198 15.60 0.88 -6.27
N GLN A 199 15.37 0.54 -5.01
CA GLN A 199 14.03 0.36 -4.41
C GLN A 199 13.59 1.59 -3.61
N ILE A 200 14.40 2.65 -3.59
CA ILE A 200 14.11 3.90 -2.88
C ILE A 200 13.78 4.97 -3.91
N MET A 201 12.53 5.41 -3.91
CA MET A 201 12.00 6.47 -4.76
C MET A 201 11.70 7.68 -3.87
N TRP A 202 12.36 8.79 -4.11
CA TRP A 202 12.18 10.00 -3.29
C TRP A 202 10.89 10.74 -3.62
N THR A 203 10.44 10.62 -4.87
CA THR A 203 9.24 11.27 -5.37
C THR A 203 8.40 10.31 -6.21
N PRO A 204 7.09 10.61 -6.41
CA PRO A 204 6.27 9.88 -7.38
C PRO A 204 6.86 9.88 -8.79
N GLY A 205 7.55 10.97 -9.19
CA GLY A 205 8.22 11.05 -10.49
C GLY A 205 9.40 10.09 -10.64
N ASP A 206 10.10 9.75 -9.54
CA ASP A 206 11.14 8.72 -9.59
C ASP A 206 10.53 7.35 -9.86
N PHE A 207 9.39 7.06 -9.24
CA PHE A 207 8.67 5.82 -9.46
C PHE A 207 8.15 5.73 -10.91
N GLU A 208 7.56 6.81 -11.43
CA GLU A 208 7.12 6.89 -12.83
C GLU A 208 8.28 6.63 -13.80
N ARG A 209 9.45 7.25 -13.58
CA ARG A 209 10.65 7.00 -14.40
C ARG A 209 11.12 5.56 -14.32
N ALA A 210 11.11 4.95 -13.14
CA ALA A 210 11.49 3.56 -12.96
C ALA A 210 10.53 2.59 -13.69
N VAL A 211 9.23 2.87 -13.63
CA VAL A 211 8.21 2.11 -14.38
C VAL A 211 8.43 2.24 -15.88
N ASN A 212 8.62 3.46 -16.40
CA ASN A 212 8.86 3.70 -17.82
C ASN A 212 10.15 3.03 -18.31
N ALA A 213 11.21 3.09 -17.51
CA ALA A 213 12.48 2.44 -17.83
C ALA A 213 12.34 0.91 -17.92
N ALA A 214 11.56 0.31 -17.02
CA ALA A 214 11.31 -1.14 -17.02
C ALA A 214 10.59 -1.59 -18.31
N PHE A 215 9.55 -0.88 -18.73
CA PHE A 215 8.83 -1.21 -19.97
C PHE A 215 9.66 -0.94 -21.23
N ASN A 216 10.44 0.13 -21.25
CA ASN A 216 11.31 0.42 -22.39
C ASN A 216 12.43 -0.63 -22.55
N ALA A 217 12.98 -1.13 -21.45
CA ALA A 217 13.96 -2.21 -21.49
C ALA A 217 13.36 -3.51 -22.08
N GLU A 218 12.15 -3.88 -21.63
CA GLU A 218 11.43 -5.05 -22.13
C GLU A 218 11.08 -4.92 -23.62
N ALA A 219 10.63 -3.74 -24.06
CA ALA A 219 10.34 -3.46 -25.46
C ALA A 219 11.59 -3.56 -26.33
N ASN A 220 12.73 -3.08 -25.84
CA ASN A 220 14.02 -3.17 -26.55
C ASN A 220 14.51 -4.62 -26.66
N GLU A 221 14.37 -5.43 -25.60
CA GLU A 221 14.74 -6.86 -25.63
C GLU A 221 13.88 -7.63 -26.64
N LEU A 222 12.56 -7.38 -26.67
CA LEU A 222 11.63 -7.99 -27.62
C LEU A 222 11.96 -7.59 -29.08
N SER A 223 12.29 -6.32 -29.32
CA SER A 223 12.69 -5.80 -30.61
C SER A 223 14.01 -6.45 -31.10
N LEU A 224 14.99 -6.59 -30.21
CA LEU A 224 16.26 -7.23 -30.51
C LEU A 224 16.08 -8.73 -30.84
N ALA A 225 15.25 -9.42 -30.03
CA ALA A 225 14.93 -10.83 -30.28
C ALA A 225 14.22 -11.06 -31.64
N ALA A 226 13.33 -10.12 -32.01
CA ALA A 226 12.62 -10.18 -33.31
C ALA A 226 13.53 -9.86 -34.50
N SER A 227 14.65 -9.17 -34.31
CA SER A 227 15.61 -8.81 -35.35
C SER A 227 16.69 -9.86 -35.59
N LEU A 228 16.79 -10.88 -34.74
CA LEU A 228 17.75 -11.98 -34.95
C LEU A 228 17.27 -12.89 -36.10
N PRO A 229 18.13 -13.21 -37.08
CA PRO A 229 17.78 -14.16 -38.15
C PRO A 229 17.48 -15.52 -37.54
N ALA A 230 16.47 -16.20 -38.11
CA ALA A 230 16.12 -17.55 -37.69
C ALA A 230 17.37 -18.45 -37.74
N PRO A 231 17.59 -19.33 -36.76
CA PRO A 231 18.72 -20.27 -36.85
C PRO A 231 18.63 -21.07 -38.14
N LEU A 232 19.69 -21.05 -38.91
CA LEU A 232 19.82 -21.91 -40.08
C LEU A 232 19.80 -23.38 -39.60
N LEU A 233 18.74 -24.09 -39.96
CA LEU A 233 18.61 -25.54 -39.75
C LEU A 233 19.59 -26.30 -40.65
#